data_d791b9b19dbce658a67ad8c191d47f17
#
_entry.id   d791b9b19dbce658a67ad8c191d47f17
#
_cell.length_a   1.000
_cell.length_b   1.000
_cell.length_c   1.000
_cell.angle_alpha   90.00
_cell.angle_beta   90.00
_cell.angle_gamma   90.00
#
_symmetry.space_group_name_H-M   'P 1'
#
loop_
_entity.id
_entity.type
_entity.pdbx_description
1 polymer ?
#
loop_
_entity_poly.entity_id
_entity_poly.type
_entity_poly.pdbx_seq_one_letter_code
_entity_poly.pdbx_strand_id
1 'polypeptide(L)'
;MKKSLIACASLAACLVALPSFAQQQLTVVNFGGANANAQKKAFYEPYEKQGTKIVAVEYNGEQAKVKAMVETKKVTWDVVEVESPDAARGCDEGLYEKLDYSKIVPKADLLPAAVHECAVGIFVWSTVMAYNGDKLKTPPTSWADFWDTKKIPGKRGMRKGARYNLEFALLADGVKPADVYKVLATKDGADRAFKKL
;
A
#
# COMPACT_ATOMS: atom_id res chain seq x y z
N MET A 1 2.41 26.14 -83.87
CA MET A 1 3.18 25.38 -82.86
C MET A 1 3.26 26.23 -81.62
N LYS A 2 2.42 25.97 -80.62
CA LYS A 2 2.42 26.69 -79.31
C LYS A 2 2.74 25.67 -78.25
N LYS A 3 3.88 25.84 -77.59
CA LYS A 3 4.32 24.98 -76.49
C LYS A 3 3.74 25.56 -75.19
N SER A 4 2.84 24.85 -74.55
CA SER A 4 2.34 25.21 -73.20
C SER A 4 3.28 24.67 -72.15
N LEU A 5 3.90 25.53 -71.37
CA LEU A 5 4.64 25.18 -70.16
C LEU A 5 3.65 25.01 -69.00
N ILE A 6 3.53 23.82 -68.46
CA ILE A 6 2.81 23.58 -67.21
C ILE A 6 3.81 23.73 -66.09
N ALA A 7 3.66 24.76 -65.28
CA ALA A 7 4.44 24.95 -64.05
C ALA A 7 3.79 24.16 -62.92
N CYS A 8 4.44 23.08 -62.46
CA CYS A 8 4.09 22.36 -61.24
C CYS A 8 4.56 23.18 -60.01
N ALA A 9 3.63 23.82 -59.36
CA ALA A 9 3.89 24.45 -58.06
C ALA A 9 3.84 23.35 -56.99
N SER A 10 5.00 22.89 -56.51
CA SER A 10 5.12 21.95 -55.38
C SER A 10 4.90 22.73 -54.07
N LEU A 11 3.73 22.58 -53.51
CA LEU A 11 3.40 23.14 -52.18
C LEU A 11 4.07 22.20 -51.13
N ALA A 12 5.24 22.59 -50.64
CA ALA A 12 5.92 21.92 -49.53
C ALA A 12 5.15 22.30 -48.25
N ALA A 13 4.23 21.44 -47.80
CA ALA A 13 3.59 21.52 -46.51
C ALA A 13 4.64 21.15 -45.43
N CYS A 14 5.25 22.14 -44.79
CA CYS A 14 6.02 21.95 -43.57
C CYS A 14 5.07 21.47 -42.45
N LEU A 15 5.00 20.18 -42.21
CA LEU A 15 4.43 19.61 -41.00
C LEU A 15 5.31 20.06 -39.81
N VAL A 16 4.88 21.12 -39.16
CA VAL A 16 5.42 21.49 -37.84
C VAL A 16 4.98 20.40 -36.89
N ALA A 17 5.85 19.45 -36.61
CA ALA A 17 5.66 18.48 -35.53
C ALA A 17 5.66 19.27 -34.20
N LEU A 18 4.48 19.62 -33.70
CA LEU A 18 4.34 20.13 -32.35
C LEU A 18 4.85 19.03 -31.39
N PRO A 19 5.75 19.35 -30.47
CA PRO A 19 6.14 18.37 -29.45
C PRO A 19 4.88 17.98 -28.69
N SER A 20 4.42 16.76 -28.88
CA SER A 20 3.38 16.17 -28.03
C SER A 20 4.01 16.01 -26.65
N PHE A 21 3.76 16.95 -25.75
CA PHE A 21 4.03 16.75 -24.34
C PHE A 21 3.06 15.66 -23.87
N ALA A 22 3.50 14.41 -23.94
CA ALA A 22 2.79 13.34 -23.27
C ALA A 22 2.69 13.75 -21.81
N GLN A 23 1.48 13.99 -21.32
CA GLN A 23 1.25 14.33 -19.93
C GLN A 23 1.86 13.22 -19.07
N GLN A 24 2.80 13.57 -18.21
CA GLN A 24 3.42 12.61 -17.30
C GLN A 24 2.33 12.00 -16.42
N GLN A 25 2.30 10.68 -16.33
CA GLN A 25 1.32 9.94 -15.55
C GLN A 25 2.05 9.07 -14.52
N LEU A 26 1.55 9.05 -13.29
CA LEU A 26 2.00 8.15 -12.23
C LEU A 26 0.84 7.27 -11.78
N THR A 27 1.07 5.98 -11.70
CA THR A 27 0.15 5.01 -11.10
C THR A 27 0.51 4.83 -9.62
N VAL A 28 -0.39 5.28 -8.75
CA VAL A 28 -0.24 5.22 -7.30
C VAL A 28 -1.22 4.21 -6.73
N VAL A 29 -0.71 3.22 -6.01
CA VAL A 29 -1.50 2.10 -5.49
C VAL A 29 -1.62 2.20 -3.99
N ASN A 30 -2.83 2.10 -3.45
CA ASN A 30 -3.13 2.22 -2.03
C ASN A 30 -4.17 1.18 -1.56
N PHE A 31 -4.45 1.13 -0.26
CA PHE A 31 -5.42 0.18 0.31
C PHE A 31 -6.89 0.59 0.16
N GLY A 32 -7.19 1.70 -0.50
CA GLY A 32 -8.56 2.15 -0.73
C GLY A 32 -9.24 2.80 0.48
N GLY A 33 -10.56 2.90 0.38
CA GLY A 33 -11.43 3.38 1.45
C GLY A 33 -11.26 4.86 1.81
N ALA A 34 -11.55 5.19 3.08
CA ALA A 34 -11.51 6.57 3.58
C ALA A 34 -10.08 7.17 3.51
N ASN A 35 -9.05 6.33 3.70
CA ASN A 35 -7.66 6.74 3.60
C ASN A 35 -7.30 7.16 2.17
N ALA A 36 -7.69 6.37 1.16
CA ALA A 36 -7.48 6.72 -0.25
C ALA A 36 -8.15 8.07 -0.62
N ASN A 37 -9.36 8.32 -0.11
CA ASN A 37 -10.04 9.59 -0.30
C ASN A 37 -9.29 10.77 0.36
N ALA A 38 -8.71 10.56 1.53
CA ALA A 38 -7.89 11.55 2.20
C ALA A 38 -6.59 11.82 1.43
N GLN A 39 -5.90 10.76 0.98
CA GLN A 39 -4.69 10.87 0.17
C GLN A 39 -4.96 11.59 -1.15
N LYS A 40 -6.08 11.29 -1.81
CA LYS A 40 -6.47 11.99 -3.03
C LYS A 40 -6.52 13.50 -2.83
N LYS A 41 -7.20 13.95 -1.78
CA LYS A 41 -7.35 15.38 -1.47
C LYS A 41 -6.04 16.04 -1.02
N ALA A 42 -5.28 15.32 -0.16
CA ALA A 42 -4.11 15.90 0.47
C ALA A 42 -2.86 15.85 -0.42
N PHE A 43 -2.73 14.82 -1.29
CA PHE A 43 -1.51 14.58 -2.06
C PHE A 43 -1.76 14.60 -3.56
N TYR A 44 -2.74 13.84 -4.09
CA TYR A 44 -2.88 13.66 -5.52
C TYR A 44 -3.39 14.92 -6.23
N GLU A 45 -4.49 15.50 -5.78
CA GLU A 45 -5.05 16.72 -6.38
C GLU A 45 -4.09 17.92 -6.36
N PRO A 46 -3.32 18.19 -5.28
CA PRO A 46 -2.27 19.21 -5.30
C PRO A 46 -1.11 18.89 -6.26
N TYR A 47 -0.73 17.61 -6.38
CA TYR A 47 0.35 17.20 -7.26
C TYR A 47 -0.07 17.27 -8.74
N GLU A 48 -1.31 16.90 -9.07
CA GLU A 48 -1.86 17.01 -10.42
C GLU A 48 -1.88 18.44 -10.96
N LYS A 49 -2.04 19.44 -10.08
CA LYS A 49 -1.93 20.87 -10.45
C LYS A 49 -0.54 21.26 -10.97
N GLN A 50 0.46 20.43 -10.74
CA GLN A 50 1.82 20.61 -11.25
C GLN A 50 2.04 19.96 -12.63
N GLY A 51 0.99 19.41 -13.25
CA GLY A 51 1.01 18.87 -14.61
C GLY A 51 1.17 17.36 -14.73
N THR A 52 1.31 16.62 -13.62
CA THR A 52 1.39 15.16 -13.63
C THR A 52 0.04 14.54 -13.30
N LYS A 53 -0.48 13.67 -14.16
CA LYS A 53 -1.73 12.93 -13.89
C LYS A 53 -1.49 11.81 -12.90
N ILE A 54 -2.35 11.66 -11.90
CA ILE A 54 -2.32 10.51 -10.97
C ILE A 54 -3.42 9.51 -11.34
N VAL A 55 -3.03 8.26 -11.51
CA VAL A 55 -3.94 7.12 -11.65
C VAL A 55 -3.90 6.34 -10.34
N ALA A 56 -4.93 6.51 -9.52
CA ALA A 56 -5.06 5.78 -8.26
C ALA A 56 -5.62 4.37 -8.52
N VAL A 57 -4.98 3.36 -7.97
CA VAL A 57 -5.39 1.95 -8.02
C VAL A 57 -5.51 1.43 -6.60
N GLU A 58 -6.60 0.74 -6.32
CA GLU A 58 -6.79 0.08 -5.02
C GLU A 58 -6.34 -1.38 -5.07
N TYR A 59 -5.72 -1.84 -3.97
CA TYR A 59 -5.33 -3.23 -3.80
C TYR A 59 -5.46 -3.64 -2.32
N ASN A 60 -5.26 -4.90 -2.02
CA ASN A 60 -5.42 -5.42 -0.66
C ASN A 60 -4.10 -5.96 -0.06
N GLY A 61 -2.97 -5.42 -0.52
CA GLY A 61 -1.63 -5.77 -0.01
C GLY A 61 -1.03 -7.03 -0.63
N GLU A 62 -1.47 -7.44 -1.84
CA GLU A 62 -0.98 -8.65 -2.48
C GLU A 62 0.43 -8.47 -3.05
N GLN A 63 1.44 -8.82 -2.26
CA GLN A 63 2.86 -8.74 -2.68
C GLN A 63 3.18 -9.62 -3.90
N ALA A 64 2.41 -10.68 -4.13
CA ALA A 64 2.56 -11.53 -5.31
C ALA A 64 2.38 -10.77 -6.63
N LYS A 65 1.53 -9.72 -6.66
CA LYS A 65 1.37 -8.87 -7.85
C LYS A 65 2.63 -8.05 -8.12
N VAL A 66 3.21 -7.46 -7.07
CA VAL A 66 4.46 -6.69 -7.19
C VAL A 66 5.57 -7.61 -7.70
N LYS A 67 5.73 -8.77 -7.08
CA LYS A 67 6.73 -9.76 -7.48
C LYS A 67 6.58 -10.18 -8.94
N ALA A 68 5.37 -10.50 -9.38
CA ALA A 68 5.10 -10.88 -10.76
C ALA A 68 5.44 -9.76 -11.77
N MET A 69 5.17 -8.49 -11.45
CA MET A 69 5.54 -7.36 -12.30
C MET A 69 7.06 -7.21 -12.42
N VAL A 70 7.78 -7.34 -11.31
CA VAL A 70 9.24 -7.23 -11.29
C VAL A 70 9.90 -8.39 -12.04
N GLU A 71 9.50 -9.63 -11.76
CA GLU A 71 10.05 -10.84 -12.40
C GLU A 71 9.81 -10.86 -13.92
N THR A 72 8.63 -10.38 -14.35
CA THR A 72 8.29 -10.31 -15.79
C THR A 72 8.82 -9.05 -16.47
N LYS A 73 9.45 -8.14 -15.73
CA LYS A 73 9.90 -6.81 -16.21
C LYS A 73 8.77 -5.99 -16.85
N LYS A 74 7.54 -6.16 -16.37
CA LYS A 74 6.35 -5.42 -16.81
C LYS A 74 5.74 -4.65 -15.63
N VAL A 75 6.50 -3.70 -15.11
CA VAL A 75 6.08 -2.86 -14.00
C VAL A 75 5.11 -1.81 -14.51
N THR A 76 3.91 -1.79 -13.94
CA THR A 76 2.84 -0.84 -14.30
C THR A 76 2.43 0.05 -13.12
N TRP A 77 3.03 -0.15 -11.95
CA TRP A 77 2.82 0.63 -10.74
C TRP A 77 4.07 1.44 -10.43
N ASP A 78 3.94 2.74 -10.29
CA ASP A 78 5.07 3.63 -10.01
C ASP A 78 5.29 3.79 -8.51
N VAL A 79 4.21 3.89 -7.73
CA VAL A 79 4.24 4.02 -6.27
C VAL A 79 3.23 3.08 -5.66
N VAL A 80 3.62 2.33 -4.64
CA VAL A 80 2.73 1.41 -3.94
C VAL A 80 2.80 1.61 -2.42
N GLU A 81 1.64 1.77 -1.79
CA GLU A 81 1.52 1.79 -0.33
C GLU A 81 1.64 0.37 0.21
N VAL A 82 2.55 0.16 1.14
CA VAL A 82 2.81 -1.15 1.75
C VAL A 82 2.95 -1.01 3.26
N GLU A 83 2.73 -2.10 3.96
CA GLU A 83 3.02 -2.15 5.39
C GLU A 83 4.53 -2.33 5.64
N SER A 84 5.06 -1.77 6.73
CA SER A 84 6.51 -1.79 7.02
C SER A 84 7.19 -3.17 6.90
N PRO A 85 6.58 -4.28 7.36
CA PRO A 85 7.18 -5.61 7.16
C PRO A 85 7.28 -6.02 5.69
N ASP A 86 6.32 -5.61 4.85
CA ASP A 86 6.36 -5.88 3.41
C ASP A 86 7.35 -4.96 2.70
N ALA A 87 7.49 -3.71 3.15
CA ALA A 87 8.51 -2.80 2.65
C ALA A 87 9.92 -3.35 2.90
N ALA A 88 10.21 -3.83 4.11
CA ALA A 88 11.49 -4.42 4.47
C ALA A 88 11.79 -5.66 3.62
N ARG A 89 10.88 -6.65 3.64
CA ARG A 89 11.04 -7.89 2.89
C ARG A 89 11.17 -7.64 1.38
N GLY A 90 10.32 -6.80 0.81
CA GLY A 90 10.35 -6.50 -0.62
C GLY A 90 11.61 -5.74 -1.03
N CYS A 91 12.20 -4.93 -0.13
CA CYS A 91 13.50 -4.30 -0.34
C CYS A 91 14.61 -5.35 -0.40
N ASP A 92 14.64 -6.30 0.56
CA ASP A 92 15.60 -7.40 0.60
C ASP A 92 15.49 -8.33 -0.62
N GLU A 93 14.27 -8.54 -1.12
CA GLU A 93 13.99 -9.34 -2.31
C GLU A 93 14.22 -8.56 -3.63
N GLY A 94 14.59 -7.27 -3.58
CA GLY A 94 14.79 -6.42 -4.76
C GLY A 94 13.49 -6.09 -5.53
N LEU A 95 12.36 -6.08 -4.84
CA LEU A 95 11.05 -5.74 -5.43
C LEU A 95 10.79 -4.23 -5.48
N TYR A 96 11.51 -3.45 -4.68
CA TYR A 96 11.38 -2.01 -4.58
C TYR A 96 12.71 -1.32 -4.83
N GLU A 97 12.66 -0.16 -5.47
CA GLU A 97 13.82 0.69 -5.68
C GLU A 97 14.30 1.34 -4.37
N LYS A 98 15.61 1.49 -4.23
CA LYS A 98 16.20 2.22 -3.11
C LYS A 98 15.93 3.71 -3.24
N LEU A 99 15.52 4.34 -2.14
CA LEU A 99 15.16 5.74 -2.13
C LEU A 99 16.37 6.65 -1.90
N ASP A 100 16.49 7.66 -2.75
CA ASP A 100 17.41 8.78 -2.54
C ASP A 100 16.73 9.87 -1.70
N TYR A 101 16.94 9.82 -0.39
CA TYR A 101 16.34 10.78 0.55
C TYR A 101 16.77 12.24 0.32
N SER A 102 17.88 12.49 -0.39
CA SER A 102 18.27 13.85 -0.75
C SER A 102 17.27 14.53 -1.71
N LYS A 103 16.48 13.72 -2.43
CA LYS A 103 15.45 14.17 -3.38
C LYS A 103 14.03 14.15 -2.82
N ILE A 104 13.84 13.66 -1.60
CA ILE A 104 12.52 13.50 -0.98
C ILE A 104 12.39 14.48 0.18
N VAL A 105 12.96 14.12 1.32
CA VAL A 105 12.92 14.88 2.56
C VAL A 105 14.11 14.49 3.43
N PRO A 106 14.73 15.42 4.17
CA PRO A 106 15.80 15.07 5.09
C PRO A 106 15.37 14.01 6.10
N LYS A 107 16.18 12.96 6.27
CA LYS A 107 15.86 11.89 7.24
C LYS A 107 15.65 12.40 8.66
N ALA A 108 16.32 13.52 9.01
CA ALA A 108 16.18 14.14 10.33
C ALA A 108 14.79 14.72 10.60
N ASP A 109 14.01 14.99 9.55
CA ASP A 109 12.65 15.54 9.66
C ASP A 109 11.59 14.43 9.77
N LEU A 110 12.01 13.17 9.71
CA LEU A 110 11.15 11.99 9.80
C LEU A 110 11.29 11.30 11.16
N LEU A 111 10.21 10.67 11.59
CA LEU A 111 10.30 9.71 12.70
C LEU A 111 11.24 8.57 12.31
N PRO A 112 12.09 8.06 13.22
CA PRO A 112 13.01 6.95 12.91
C PRO A 112 12.31 5.74 12.28
N ALA A 113 11.10 5.41 12.74
CA ALA A 113 10.29 4.32 12.20
C ALA A 113 9.75 4.57 10.78
N ALA A 114 9.83 5.80 10.28
CA ALA A 114 9.39 6.14 8.92
C ALA A 114 10.52 6.04 7.88
N VAL A 115 11.77 5.84 8.32
CA VAL A 115 12.94 5.79 7.45
C VAL A 115 13.28 4.34 7.09
N HIS A 116 13.06 3.96 5.83
CA HIS A 116 13.42 2.66 5.28
C HIS A 116 14.28 2.83 4.03
N GLU A 117 15.05 1.82 3.65
CA GLU A 117 15.93 1.89 2.49
C GLU A 117 15.15 2.07 1.16
N CYS A 118 14.03 1.34 1.00
CA CYS A 118 13.20 1.36 -0.21
C CYS A 118 11.81 1.97 0.02
N ALA A 119 11.54 2.58 1.16
CA ALA A 119 10.25 3.17 1.46
C ALA A 119 10.37 4.35 2.42
N VAL A 120 9.38 5.22 2.42
CA VAL A 120 9.20 6.28 3.42
C VAL A 120 7.84 6.10 4.10
N GLY A 121 7.81 6.15 5.44
CA GLY A 121 6.57 6.07 6.20
C GLY A 121 5.76 7.35 6.06
N ILE A 122 4.47 7.22 5.78
CA ILE A 122 3.54 8.34 5.57
C ILE A 122 2.50 8.49 6.68
N PHE A 123 2.20 7.43 7.42
CA PHE A 123 1.33 7.46 8.60
C PHE A 123 1.53 6.23 9.49
N VAL A 124 1.03 6.33 10.72
CA VAL A 124 0.95 5.22 11.67
C VAL A 124 -0.52 4.80 11.82
N TRP A 125 -0.76 3.52 11.88
CA TRP A 125 -2.08 2.96 12.08
C TRP A 125 -2.06 1.81 13.10
N SER A 126 -3.24 1.46 13.60
CA SER A 126 -3.40 0.35 14.53
C SER A 126 -4.65 -0.46 14.22
N THR A 127 -4.61 -1.75 14.54
CA THR A 127 -5.80 -2.60 14.47
C THR A 127 -6.43 -2.67 15.85
N VAL A 128 -7.72 -2.38 15.93
CA VAL A 128 -8.49 -2.35 17.17
C VAL A 128 -9.66 -3.34 17.10
N MET A 129 -10.09 -3.83 18.27
CA MET A 129 -11.33 -4.58 18.40
C MET A 129 -12.51 -3.59 18.40
N ALA A 130 -13.43 -3.77 17.48
CA ALA A 130 -14.69 -3.03 17.44
C ALA A 130 -15.89 -3.94 17.77
N TYR A 131 -16.91 -3.39 18.36
CA TYR A 131 -18.15 -4.09 18.67
C TYR A 131 -19.37 -3.18 18.45
N ASN A 132 -20.52 -3.77 18.22
CA ASN A 132 -21.78 -3.05 18.09
C ASN A 132 -22.36 -2.75 19.48
N GLY A 133 -22.27 -1.48 19.93
CA GLY A 133 -22.75 -1.03 21.26
C GLY A 133 -24.27 -1.08 21.44
N ASP A 134 -25.06 -1.13 20.36
CA ASP A 134 -26.51 -1.29 20.44
C ASP A 134 -26.89 -2.72 20.85
N LYS A 135 -26.09 -3.69 20.38
CA LYS A 135 -26.34 -5.12 20.64
C LYS A 135 -25.60 -5.65 21.85
N LEU A 136 -24.42 -5.11 22.14
CA LEU A 136 -23.57 -5.55 23.23
C LEU A 136 -23.41 -4.42 24.25
N LYS A 137 -24.11 -4.52 25.38
CA LYS A 137 -24.10 -3.47 26.43
C LYS A 137 -22.86 -3.51 27.31
N THR A 138 -22.23 -4.66 27.43
CA THR A 138 -20.95 -4.82 28.13
C THR A 138 -19.84 -4.95 27.11
N PRO A 139 -18.95 -3.95 26.99
CA PRO A 139 -17.87 -4.00 26.01
C PRO A 139 -16.87 -5.12 26.31
N PRO A 140 -16.28 -5.73 25.27
CA PRO A 140 -15.13 -6.61 25.46
C PRO A 140 -13.95 -5.81 26.03
N THR A 141 -13.22 -6.39 26.96
CA THR A 141 -12.09 -5.74 27.64
C THR A 141 -10.73 -6.36 27.29
N SER A 142 -10.75 -7.50 26.63
CA SER A 142 -9.55 -8.24 26.24
C SER A 142 -9.73 -9.02 24.95
N TRP A 143 -8.63 -9.43 24.33
CA TRP A 143 -8.69 -10.36 23.20
C TRP A 143 -9.28 -11.72 23.58
N ALA A 144 -9.16 -12.17 24.86
CA ALA A 144 -9.84 -13.38 25.32
C ALA A 144 -11.36 -13.29 25.17
N ASP A 145 -11.94 -12.13 25.44
CA ASP A 145 -13.37 -11.88 25.24
C ASP A 145 -13.81 -12.04 23.79
N PHE A 146 -12.93 -11.75 22.82
CA PHE A 146 -13.22 -11.95 21.40
C PHE A 146 -13.46 -13.42 21.06
N TRP A 147 -12.77 -14.36 21.72
CA TRP A 147 -12.93 -15.81 21.52
C TRP A 147 -14.01 -16.43 22.40
N ASP A 148 -14.42 -15.75 23.46
CA ASP A 148 -15.46 -16.27 24.37
C ASP A 148 -16.89 -16.03 23.80
N THR A 149 -17.33 -16.96 22.96
CA THR A 149 -18.67 -16.90 22.36
C THR A 149 -19.80 -17.23 23.34
N LYS A 150 -19.49 -17.75 24.55
CA LYS A 150 -20.46 -17.94 25.62
C LYS A 150 -20.71 -16.64 26.36
N LYS A 151 -19.65 -15.94 26.73
CA LYS A 151 -19.73 -14.61 27.38
C LYS A 151 -20.27 -13.54 26.43
N ILE A 152 -19.79 -13.54 25.19
CA ILE A 152 -20.18 -12.57 24.16
C ILE A 152 -20.69 -13.36 22.94
N PRO A 153 -21.99 -13.63 22.85
CA PRO A 153 -22.57 -14.38 21.72
C PRO A 153 -22.55 -13.56 20.44
N GLY A 154 -22.51 -14.23 19.28
CA GLY A 154 -22.57 -13.61 17.97
C GLY A 154 -21.37 -13.95 17.07
N LYS A 155 -21.42 -13.45 15.85
CA LYS A 155 -20.38 -13.68 14.84
C LYS A 155 -19.14 -12.82 15.11
N ARG A 156 -17.98 -13.35 14.69
CA ARG A 156 -16.69 -12.65 14.69
C ARG A 156 -16.28 -12.34 13.26
N GLY A 157 -15.78 -11.13 13.04
CA GLY A 157 -15.15 -10.72 11.80
C GLY A 157 -13.67 -10.53 12.02
N MET A 158 -12.84 -11.14 11.17
CA MET A 158 -11.38 -11.00 11.18
C MET A 158 -10.88 -10.87 9.74
N ARG A 159 -9.71 -10.25 9.55
CA ARG A 159 -9.05 -10.22 8.24
C ARG A 159 -8.72 -11.65 7.81
N LYS A 160 -8.89 -11.96 6.52
CA LYS A 160 -8.45 -13.24 5.98
C LYS A 160 -6.95 -13.23 5.78
N GLY A 161 -6.20 -13.87 6.68
CA GLY A 161 -4.73 -13.94 6.62
C GLY A 161 -4.12 -14.14 8.00
N ALA A 162 -2.84 -14.47 8.05
CA ALA A 162 -2.11 -14.71 9.31
C ALA A 162 -1.86 -13.42 10.09
N ARG A 163 -1.48 -12.34 9.38
CA ARG A 163 -1.11 -11.06 9.98
C ARG A 163 -2.23 -10.49 10.85
N TYR A 164 -1.92 -10.05 12.05
CA TYR A 164 -2.77 -9.58 13.15
C TYR A 164 -3.57 -10.71 13.82
N ASN A 165 -4.05 -11.69 13.08
CA ASN A 165 -4.83 -12.79 13.64
C ASN A 165 -3.99 -13.67 14.56
N LEU A 166 -2.74 -13.96 14.20
CA LEU A 166 -1.84 -14.75 15.06
C LEU A 166 -1.45 -13.97 16.32
N GLU A 167 -1.22 -12.66 16.20
CA GLU A 167 -0.95 -11.77 17.33
C GLU A 167 -2.15 -11.74 18.28
N PHE A 168 -3.36 -11.55 17.77
CA PHE A 168 -4.58 -11.53 18.58
C PHE A 168 -4.87 -12.88 19.25
N ALA A 169 -4.60 -13.99 18.53
CA ALA A 169 -4.73 -15.32 19.10
C ALA A 169 -3.80 -15.52 20.29
N LEU A 170 -2.53 -15.11 20.19
CA LEU A 170 -1.59 -15.20 21.30
C LEU A 170 -1.95 -14.28 22.46
N LEU A 171 -2.41 -13.06 22.18
CA LEU A 171 -2.91 -12.15 23.21
C LEU A 171 -4.14 -12.75 23.93
N ALA A 172 -5.06 -13.36 23.18
CA ALA A 172 -6.20 -14.08 23.76
C ALA A 172 -5.80 -15.33 24.56
N ASP A 173 -4.65 -15.90 24.26
CA ASP A 173 -4.09 -17.05 24.96
C ASP A 173 -3.12 -16.65 26.09
N GLY A 174 -3.12 -15.37 26.50
CA GLY A 174 -2.42 -14.83 27.65
C GLY A 174 -0.94 -14.49 27.41
N VAL A 175 -0.46 -14.47 26.18
CA VAL A 175 0.89 -13.96 25.88
C VAL A 175 0.91 -12.45 26.08
N LYS A 176 1.90 -11.93 26.79
CA LYS A 176 2.06 -10.50 27.01
C LYS A 176 2.39 -9.78 25.69
N PRO A 177 1.88 -8.55 25.43
CA PRO A 177 2.14 -7.81 24.19
C PRO A 177 3.63 -7.73 23.83
N ALA A 178 4.51 -7.50 24.81
CA ALA A 178 5.96 -7.42 24.61
C ALA A 178 6.62 -8.72 24.15
N ASP A 179 5.96 -9.88 24.32
CA ASP A 179 6.49 -11.18 24.02
C ASP A 179 5.87 -11.82 22.76
N VAL A 180 4.83 -11.21 22.19
CA VAL A 180 4.09 -11.77 21.04
C VAL A 180 5.02 -12.14 19.90
N TYR A 181 5.90 -11.25 19.48
CA TYR A 181 6.79 -11.51 18.34
C TYR A 181 7.94 -12.45 18.68
N LYS A 182 8.37 -12.50 19.95
CA LYS A 182 9.35 -13.53 20.40
C LYS A 182 8.74 -14.92 20.30
N VAL A 183 7.47 -15.05 20.68
CA VAL A 183 6.73 -16.32 20.59
C VAL A 183 6.50 -16.68 19.11
N LEU A 184 5.99 -15.75 18.28
CA LEU A 184 5.75 -15.98 16.85
C LEU A 184 7.02 -16.31 16.05
N ALA A 185 8.19 -15.92 16.52
CA ALA A 185 9.46 -16.25 15.86
C ALA A 185 9.82 -17.74 15.96
N THR A 186 9.10 -18.50 16.77
CA THR A 186 9.32 -19.95 16.94
C THR A 186 8.21 -20.77 16.27
N LYS A 187 8.55 -21.97 15.80
CA LYS A 187 7.54 -22.88 15.23
C LYS A 187 6.42 -23.19 16.24
N ASP A 188 6.77 -23.52 17.47
CA ASP A 188 5.81 -23.88 18.51
C ASP A 188 4.88 -22.70 18.85
N GLY A 189 5.40 -21.49 18.85
CA GLY A 189 4.62 -20.29 19.08
C GLY A 189 3.66 -19.99 17.92
N ALA A 190 4.09 -20.19 16.68
CA ALA A 190 3.20 -20.10 15.52
C ALA A 190 2.10 -21.18 15.57
N ASP A 191 2.46 -22.43 15.85
CA ASP A 191 1.51 -23.55 16.00
C ASP A 191 0.50 -23.27 17.13
N ARG A 192 0.96 -22.70 18.26
CA ARG A 192 0.10 -22.26 19.37
C ARG A 192 -0.91 -21.21 18.92
N ALA A 193 -0.48 -20.21 18.16
CA ALA A 193 -1.35 -19.17 17.64
C ALA A 193 -2.41 -19.75 16.66
N PHE A 194 -2.00 -20.61 15.74
CA PHE A 194 -2.92 -21.30 14.83
C PHE A 194 -3.91 -22.22 15.55
N LYS A 195 -3.48 -22.89 16.61
CA LYS A 195 -4.38 -23.75 17.41
C LYS A 195 -5.44 -22.94 18.14
N LYS A 196 -5.17 -21.67 18.46
CA LYS A 196 -6.13 -20.77 19.11
C LYS A 196 -7.16 -20.20 18.14
N LEU A 197 -6.82 -20.04 16.85
CA LEU A 197 -7.74 -19.57 15.79
C LEU A 197 -8.80 -20.60 15.46
#